data_8a3cfa6ddd8e5ebf9fc27e55e03cf492
#
_entry.id   8a3cfa6ddd8e5ebf9fc27e55e03cf492
#
_cell.length_a   1.000
_cell.length_b   1.000
_cell.length_c   1.000
_cell.angle_alpha   90.00
_cell.angle_beta   90.00
_cell.angle_gamma   90.00
#
_symmetry.space_group_name_H-M   'P 1'
#
loop_
_entity.id
_entity.type
_entity.pdbx_description
1 polymer ?
#
loop_
_entity_poly.entity_id
_entity_poly.type
_entity_poly.pdbx_seq_one_letter_code
_entity_poly.pdbx_strand_id
1 'polypeptide(L)'
;KSRMFSALNYLRMIATNKPDKPDDRPKYRPFLLDDDSRNKPTVLTISYYIGNISYYYRVAVSADRIEEEVLRQTGNPPIYQRIYNKEKDTVTIKFGQACDLSKNDQRMLEANVIQNSTVLSVFGALNLESVILRQNYDYFSQRISLVRRGDQSLADRLQTGDQERDKRVKTLLLKLLADVGTNIV
;
A
#
# COMPACT_ATOMS: atom_id res chain seq x y z
N LYS A 1 -2.82 -15.86 -11.63
CA LYS A 1 -2.15 -15.69 -10.31
C LYS A 1 -1.08 -14.57 -10.34
N SER A 2 -0.16 -14.51 -11.32
CA SER A 2 0.93 -13.50 -11.33
C SER A 2 0.48 -12.04 -11.47
N ARG A 3 -0.65 -11.75 -12.12
CA ARG A 3 -1.17 -10.37 -12.27
C ARG A 3 -1.62 -9.76 -10.93
N MET A 4 -2.26 -10.54 -10.08
CA MET A 4 -2.69 -10.10 -8.74
C MET A 4 -1.49 -9.75 -7.85
N PHE A 5 -0.47 -10.61 -7.84
CA PHE A 5 0.77 -10.32 -7.11
C PHE A 5 1.50 -9.08 -7.63
N SER A 6 1.50 -8.88 -8.97
CA SER A 6 2.06 -7.66 -9.56
C SER A 6 1.30 -6.40 -9.14
N ALA A 7 -0.04 -6.46 -9.10
CA ALA A 7 -0.87 -5.35 -8.65
C ALA A 7 -0.65 -5.04 -7.16
N LEU A 8 -0.56 -6.06 -6.31
CA LEU A 8 -0.29 -5.90 -4.88
C LEU A 8 1.10 -5.30 -4.63
N ASN A 9 2.12 -5.79 -5.35
CA ASN A 9 3.47 -5.21 -5.26
C ASN A 9 3.51 -3.76 -5.76
N TYR A 10 2.79 -3.46 -6.81
CA TYR A 10 2.69 -2.11 -7.33
C TYR A 10 2.01 -1.19 -6.30
N LEU A 11 0.90 -1.63 -5.68
CA LEU A 11 0.24 -0.90 -4.61
C LEU A 11 1.18 -0.65 -3.43
N ARG A 12 1.91 -1.70 -2.98
CA ARG A 12 2.94 -1.57 -1.95
C ARG A 12 3.97 -0.50 -2.32
N MET A 13 4.47 -0.58 -3.55
CA MET A 13 5.52 0.32 -4.03
C MET A 13 5.08 1.79 -4.00
N ILE A 14 3.88 2.11 -4.49
CA ILE A 14 3.37 3.48 -4.48
C ILE A 14 2.97 3.98 -3.08
N ALA A 15 2.58 3.07 -2.18
CA ALA A 15 2.24 3.41 -0.80
C ALA A 15 3.47 3.67 0.08
N THR A 16 4.66 3.14 -0.30
CA THR A 16 5.85 3.20 0.57
C THR A 16 7.02 3.98 0.00
N ASN A 17 7.11 4.12 -1.34
CA ASN A 17 8.24 4.81 -1.96
C ASN A 17 7.82 6.23 -2.37
N LYS A 18 8.34 7.22 -1.67
CA LYS A 18 8.22 8.62 -2.08
C LYS A 18 9.05 8.83 -3.35
N PRO A 19 8.49 9.41 -4.43
CA PRO A 19 9.26 9.84 -5.58
C PRO A 19 10.30 10.90 -5.21
N ASP A 20 11.48 10.83 -5.80
CA ASP A 20 12.56 11.81 -5.53
C ASP A 20 12.30 13.15 -6.22
N LYS A 21 11.64 13.11 -7.39
CA LYS A 21 11.39 14.31 -8.21
C LYS A 21 9.93 14.41 -8.62
N PRO A 22 9.41 15.63 -8.83
CA PRO A 22 8.06 15.83 -9.35
C PRO A 22 7.81 15.18 -10.72
N ASP A 23 8.86 15.02 -11.54
CA ASP A 23 8.78 14.42 -12.87
C ASP A 23 8.92 12.89 -12.87
N ASP A 24 9.19 12.27 -11.72
CA ASP A 24 9.23 10.82 -11.59
C ASP A 24 7.83 10.25 -11.78
N ARG A 25 7.61 9.66 -12.95
CA ARG A 25 6.30 9.08 -13.27
C ARG A 25 6.05 7.82 -12.46
N PRO A 26 4.83 7.62 -11.93
CA PRO A 26 4.44 6.32 -11.42
C PRO A 26 4.70 5.26 -12.49
N LYS A 27 5.24 4.10 -12.10
CA LYS A 27 5.45 2.98 -13.06
C LYS A 27 4.09 2.38 -13.45
N TYR A 28 3.28 3.20 -14.08
CA TYR A 28 1.91 2.89 -14.49
C TYR A 28 1.90 1.83 -15.59
N ARG A 29 1.05 0.83 -15.42
CA ARG A 29 0.74 -0.16 -16.46
C ARG A 29 -0.75 -0.17 -16.67
N PRO A 30 -1.26 0.52 -17.71
CA PRO A 30 -2.68 0.54 -18.00
C PRO A 30 -3.19 -0.87 -18.35
N PHE A 31 -4.46 -1.09 -18.12
CA PHE A 31 -5.15 -2.26 -18.62
C PHE A 31 -5.33 -2.10 -20.13
N LEU A 32 -4.61 -2.90 -20.93
CA LEU A 32 -4.49 -2.71 -22.39
C LEU A 32 -5.55 -3.49 -23.20
N LEU A 33 -6.48 -4.19 -22.56
CA LEU A 33 -7.46 -5.03 -23.27
C LEU A 33 -8.70 -4.25 -23.78
N ASP A 34 -8.78 -2.96 -23.47
CA ASP A 34 -9.89 -2.10 -23.84
C ASP A 34 -9.35 -0.69 -24.15
N ASP A 35 -9.68 -0.15 -25.31
CA ASP A 35 -9.21 1.18 -25.75
C ASP A 35 -9.71 2.30 -24.81
N ASP A 36 -10.90 2.15 -24.24
CA ASP A 36 -11.47 3.09 -23.27
C ASP A 36 -10.69 3.11 -21.95
N SER A 37 -10.07 2.00 -21.58
CA SER A 37 -9.31 1.85 -20.33
C SER A 37 -7.91 2.47 -20.40
N ARG A 38 -7.38 2.72 -21.59
CA ARG A 38 -6.03 3.31 -21.76
C ARG A 38 -5.90 4.71 -21.18
N ASN A 39 -6.98 5.47 -21.20
CA ASN A 39 -7.03 6.85 -20.74
C ASN A 39 -7.65 7.02 -19.34
N LYS A 40 -8.10 5.93 -18.71
CA LYS A 40 -8.69 5.95 -17.37
C LYS A 40 -7.63 5.58 -16.31
N PRO A 41 -7.71 6.19 -15.12
CA PRO A 41 -6.85 5.79 -14.01
C PRO A 41 -7.03 4.32 -13.65
N THR A 42 -5.94 3.62 -13.37
CA THR A 42 -5.99 2.30 -12.75
C THR A 42 -6.30 2.46 -11.27
N VAL A 43 -7.39 1.83 -10.83
CA VAL A 43 -7.81 1.84 -9.43
C VAL A 43 -7.33 0.56 -8.74
N LEU A 44 -6.55 0.73 -7.69
CA LEU A 44 -6.08 -0.33 -6.81
C LEU A 44 -6.76 -0.19 -5.45
N THR A 45 -7.33 -1.28 -4.98
CA THR A 45 -8.05 -1.31 -3.70
C THR A 45 -7.65 -2.54 -2.91
N ILE A 46 -7.45 -2.37 -1.61
CA ILE A 46 -7.20 -3.47 -0.68
C ILE A 46 -7.95 -3.24 0.63
N SER A 47 -8.50 -4.33 1.18
CA SER A 47 -8.97 -4.36 2.56
C SER A 47 -8.08 -5.32 3.35
N TYR A 48 -7.69 -4.92 4.55
CA TYR A 48 -6.74 -5.67 5.38
C TYR A 48 -6.98 -5.40 6.87
N TYR A 49 -6.36 -6.24 7.71
CA TYR A 49 -6.46 -6.12 9.16
C TYR A 49 -5.10 -5.75 9.77
N ILE A 50 -5.14 -4.83 10.73
CA ILE A 50 -4.04 -4.56 11.67
C ILE A 50 -4.60 -4.81 13.07
N GLY A 51 -4.14 -5.90 13.71
CA GLY A 51 -4.82 -6.41 14.90
C GLY A 51 -6.28 -6.77 14.59
N ASN A 52 -7.20 -6.20 15.34
CA ASN A 52 -8.65 -6.42 15.18
C ASN A 52 -9.35 -5.31 14.36
N ILE A 53 -8.59 -4.35 13.82
CA ILE A 53 -9.13 -3.23 13.07
C ILE A 53 -9.02 -3.51 11.58
N SER A 54 -10.14 -3.44 10.87
CA SER A 54 -10.19 -3.56 9.40
C SER A 54 -9.97 -2.19 8.77
N TYR A 55 -9.04 -2.13 7.83
CA TYR A 55 -8.72 -0.95 7.03
C TYR A 55 -9.07 -1.16 5.56
N TYR A 56 -9.40 -0.07 4.90
CA TYR A 56 -9.62 0.02 3.47
C TYR A 56 -8.68 1.07 2.89
N TYR A 57 -7.88 0.68 1.91
CA TYR A 57 -6.97 1.56 1.21
C TYR A 57 -7.22 1.51 -0.29
N ARG A 58 -7.37 2.67 -0.91
CA ARG A 58 -7.66 2.83 -2.34
C ARG A 58 -6.74 3.89 -2.93
N VAL A 59 -6.17 3.59 -4.09
CA VAL A 59 -5.37 4.53 -4.88
C VAL A 59 -5.81 4.45 -6.34
N ALA A 60 -6.05 5.60 -6.96
CA ALA A 60 -6.28 5.75 -8.39
C ALA A 60 -5.05 6.40 -9.03
N VAL A 61 -4.46 5.73 -10.01
CA VAL A 61 -3.18 6.10 -10.63
C VAL A 61 -3.36 6.29 -12.12
N SER A 62 -2.91 7.40 -12.68
CA SER A 62 -2.76 7.62 -14.11
C SER A 62 -1.30 7.48 -14.57
N ALA A 63 -1.02 7.76 -15.82
CA ALA A 63 0.32 7.57 -16.40
C ALA A 63 1.40 8.43 -15.71
N ASP A 64 1.03 9.57 -15.19
CA ASP A 64 1.95 10.60 -14.69
C ASP A 64 1.70 11.02 -13.23
N ARG A 65 0.58 10.60 -12.61
CA ARG A 65 0.20 11.08 -11.29
C ARG A 65 -0.68 10.11 -10.49
N ILE A 66 -0.85 10.42 -9.23
CA ILE A 66 -1.87 9.83 -8.37
C ILE A 66 -3.11 10.74 -8.43
N GLU A 67 -4.22 10.24 -8.95
CA GLU A 67 -5.46 11.01 -9.08
C GLU A 67 -6.20 11.09 -7.73
N GLU A 68 -6.27 9.97 -7.02
CA GLU A 68 -6.94 9.88 -5.72
C GLU A 68 -6.25 8.88 -4.81
N GLU A 69 -6.28 9.16 -3.52
CA GLU A 69 -5.89 8.23 -2.46
C GLU A 69 -6.85 8.34 -1.28
N VAL A 70 -7.30 7.21 -0.75
CA VAL A 70 -8.20 7.14 0.40
C VAL A 70 -7.71 6.09 1.38
N LEU A 71 -7.58 6.46 2.64
CA LEU A 71 -7.40 5.54 3.76
C LEU A 71 -8.56 5.69 4.75
N ARG A 72 -9.18 4.59 5.14
CA ARG A 72 -10.23 4.58 6.18
C ARG A 72 -10.24 3.28 6.96
N GLN A 73 -10.78 3.30 8.15
CA GLN A 73 -11.27 2.09 8.78
C GLN A 73 -12.55 1.64 8.07
N THR A 74 -12.73 0.35 7.88
CA THR A 74 -13.91 -0.19 7.16
C THR A 74 -15.19 0.22 7.88
N GLY A 75 -16.16 0.75 7.13
CA GLY A 75 -17.42 1.25 7.68
C GLY A 75 -17.37 2.67 8.26
N ASN A 76 -16.20 3.28 8.37
CA ASN A 76 -16.03 4.64 8.92
C ASN A 76 -15.71 5.66 7.82
N PRO A 77 -15.90 6.98 8.09
CA PRO A 77 -15.40 8.04 7.23
C PRO A 77 -13.89 7.94 7.00
N PRO A 78 -13.36 8.54 5.94
CA PRO A 78 -11.93 8.55 5.66
C PRO A 78 -11.09 9.12 6.81
N ILE A 79 -9.95 8.47 7.13
CA ILE A 79 -8.88 9.04 7.95
C ILE A 79 -8.26 10.21 7.21
N TYR A 80 -8.02 10.00 5.90
CA TYR A 80 -7.72 11.07 4.96
C TYR A 80 -8.20 10.69 3.55
N GLN A 81 -8.40 11.72 2.74
CA GLN A 81 -8.64 11.64 1.31
C GLN A 81 -7.75 12.67 0.60
N ARG A 82 -6.94 12.20 -0.34
CA ARG A 82 -6.13 13.02 -1.21
C ARG A 82 -6.74 13.00 -2.61
N ILE A 83 -6.87 14.17 -3.23
CA ILE A 83 -7.40 14.36 -4.58
C ILE A 83 -6.49 15.31 -5.34
N TYR A 84 -6.17 14.95 -6.59
CA TYR A 84 -5.51 15.84 -7.53
C TYR A 84 -6.56 16.66 -8.29
N ASN A 85 -6.38 17.98 -8.30
CA ASN A 85 -7.20 18.90 -9.07
C ASN A 85 -6.50 19.23 -10.40
N LYS A 86 -7.06 18.75 -11.52
CA LYS A 86 -6.49 18.94 -12.86
C LYS A 86 -6.49 20.40 -13.33
N GLU A 87 -7.51 21.17 -12.94
CA GLU A 87 -7.66 22.56 -13.37
C GLU A 87 -6.64 23.49 -12.72
N LYS A 88 -6.32 23.21 -11.46
CA LYS A 88 -5.41 24.03 -10.65
C LYS A 88 -3.99 23.48 -10.58
N ASP A 89 -3.76 22.27 -11.13
CA ASP A 89 -2.51 21.50 -10.99
C ASP A 89 -2.04 21.37 -9.53
N THR A 90 -2.98 21.09 -8.62
CA THR A 90 -2.72 21.05 -7.18
C THR A 90 -3.24 19.78 -6.55
N VAL A 91 -2.58 19.38 -5.46
CA VAL A 91 -3.03 18.30 -4.59
C VAL A 91 -3.77 18.89 -3.40
N THR A 92 -4.91 18.31 -3.06
CA THR A 92 -5.67 18.64 -1.85
C THR A 92 -5.79 17.42 -0.98
N ILE A 93 -5.55 17.58 0.34
CA ILE A 93 -5.72 16.51 1.32
C ILE A 93 -6.80 16.95 2.31
N LYS A 94 -7.79 16.08 2.52
CA LYS A 94 -8.82 16.26 3.56
C LYS A 94 -8.55 15.24 4.65
N PHE A 95 -8.23 15.71 5.84
CA PHE A 95 -8.08 14.87 7.02
C PHE A 95 -9.40 14.74 7.77
N GLY A 96 -9.79 13.50 8.09
CA GLY A 96 -11.00 13.20 8.84
C GLY A 96 -10.79 13.30 10.34
N GLN A 97 -11.87 13.14 11.11
CA GLN A 97 -11.82 13.20 12.57
C GLN A 97 -10.98 12.08 13.21
N ALA A 98 -10.90 10.93 12.56
CA ALA A 98 -10.08 9.80 13.01
C ALA A 98 -8.58 9.96 12.73
N CYS A 99 -8.16 11.03 12.06
CA CYS A 99 -6.75 11.31 11.82
C CYS A 99 -6.10 11.83 13.11
N ASP A 100 -5.07 11.13 13.58
CA ASP A 100 -4.34 11.43 14.81
C ASP A 100 -3.13 12.35 14.62
N LEU A 101 -2.95 12.93 13.41
CA LEU A 101 -1.93 13.94 13.14
C LEU A 101 -2.26 15.29 13.77
N SER A 102 -1.25 15.94 14.34
CA SER A 102 -1.36 17.34 14.75
C SER A 102 -1.66 18.25 13.55
N LYS A 103 -2.21 19.44 13.77
CA LYS A 103 -2.45 20.40 12.70
C LYS A 103 -1.17 20.86 11.97
N ASN A 104 -0.05 20.90 12.67
CA ASN A 104 1.24 21.22 12.08
C ASN A 104 1.73 20.09 11.16
N ASP A 105 1.59 18.83 11.62
CA ASP A 105 1.97 17.67 10.82
C ASP A 105 1.08 17.51 9.57
N GLN A 106 -0.23 17.80 9.69
CA GLN A 106 -1.12 17.87 8.54
C GLN A 106 -0.63 18.86 7.49
N ARG A 107 -0.26 20.09 7.90
CA ARG A 107 0.30 21.12 7.01
C ARG A 107 1.64 20.68 6.40
N MET A 108 2.49 20.01 7.18
CA MET A 108 3.74 19.45 6.66
C MET A 108 3.49 18.40 5.57
N LEU A 109 2.51 17.51 5.77
CA LEU A 109 2.11 16.56 4.73
C LEU A 109 1.56 17.25 3.50
N GLU A 110 0.64 18.20 3.67
CA GLU A 110 0.07 18.99 2.57
C GLU A 110 1.14 19.68 1.72
N ALA A 111 2.17 20.23 2.35
CA ALA A 111 3.27 20.91 1.68
C ALA A 111 4.23 19.96 0.94
N ASN A 112 4.32 18.70 1.35
CA ASN A 112 5.27 17.72 0.82
C ASN A 112 4.63 16.70 -0.14
N VAL A 113 3.31 16.54 -0.13
CA VAL A 113 2.60 15.64 -1.04
C VAL A 113 2.43 16.31 -2.39
N ILE A 114 3.09 15.77 -3.39
CA ILE A 114 3.07 16.25 -4.76
C ILE A 114 2.21 15.35 -5.65
N GLN A 115 2.05 15.71 -6.92
CA GLN A 115 1.12 15.05 -7.86
C GLN A 115 1.39 13.54 -8.01
N ASN A 116 2.63 13.09 -7.96
CA ASN A 116 3.05 11.69 -8.17
C ASN A 116 3.30 10.91 -6.87
N SER A 117 3.04 11.50 -5.69
CA SER A 117 3.24 10.86 -4.39
C SER A 117 1.93 10.56 -3.67
N THR A 118 1.92 9.51 -2.86
CA THR A 118 0.84 9.20 -1.92
C THR A 118 1.11 9.85 -0.56
N VAL A 119 0.06 10.07 0.23
CA VAL A 119 0.20 10.56 1.61
C VAL A 119 1.02 9.59 2.46
N LEU A 120 0.77 8.27 2.32
CA LEU A 120 1.53 7.25 3.06
C LEU A 120 3.02 7.25 2.70
N SER A 121 3.38 7.37 1.43
CA SER A 121 4.79 7.38 1.02
C SER A 121 5.55 8.60 1.54
N VAL A 122 4.89 9.76 1.55
CA VAL A 122 5.46 11.00 2.11
C VAL A 122 5.54 10.92 3.63
N PHE A 123 4.50 10.40 4.30
CA PHE A 123 4.51 10.16 5.74
C PHE A 123 5.69 9.28 6.16
N GLY A 124 5.94 8.19 5.42
CA GLY A 124 7.07 7.29 5.69
C GLY A 124 8.45 7.93 5.53
N ALA A 125 8.55 8.98 4.71
CA ALA A 125 9.79 9.73 4.48
C ALA A 125 9.99 10.91 5.45
N LEU A 126 8.95 11.30 6.21
CA LEU A 126 8.98 12.38 7.17
C LEU A 126 8.98 11.82 8.61
N ASN A 127 9.56 12.59 9.52
CA ASN A 127 9.54 12.26 10.95
C ASN A 127 8.30 12.88 11.61
N LEU A 128 7.12 12.28 11.32
CA LEU A 128 5.83 12.72 11.84
C LEU A 128 5.27 11.70 12.82
N GLU A 129 4.51 12.18 13.82
CA GLU A 129 3.90 11.37 14.85
C GLU A 129 2.43 11.07 14.51
N SER A 130 2.14 9.82 14.16
CA SER A 130 0.81 9.28 14.00
C SER A 130 0.86 7.77 14.17
N VAL A 131 0.14 7.26 15.14
CA VAL A 131 0.04 5.81 15.37
C VAL A 131 -0.68 5.13 14.20
N ILE A 132 -1.77 5.74 13.74
CA ILE A 132 -2.59 5.17 12.68
C ILE A 132 -1.82 5.12 11.34
N LEU A 133 -1.22 6.24 10.93
CA LEU A 133 -0.49 6.27 9.66
C LEU A 133 0.76 5.39 9.72
N ARG A 134 1.46 5.35 10.88
CA ARG A 134 2.63 4.50 11.08
C ARG A 134 2.28 3.02 10.93
N GLN A 135 1.23 2.56 11.60
CA GLN A 135 0.76 1.17 11.49
C GLN A 135 0.38 0.79 10.05
N ASN A 136 -0.28 1.69 9.32
CA ASN A 136 -0.65 1.47 7.93
C ASN A 136 0.56 1.48 7.00
N TYR A 137 1.51 2.40 7.17
CA TYR A 137 2.77 2.41 6.43
C TYR A 137 3.58 1.14 6.67
N ASP A 138 3.73 0.71 7.93
CA ASP A 138 4.45 -0.50 8.31
C ASP A 138 3.79 -1.76 7.75
N TYR A 139 2.46 -1.79 7.65
CA TYR A 139 1.75 -2.88 6.99
C TYR A 139 2.21 -3.05 5.54
N PHE A 140 2.28 -1.98 4.76
CA PHE A 140 2.74 -2.04 3.38
C PHE A 140 4.25 -2.28 3.26
N SER A 141 5.06 -1.65 4.09
CA SER A 141 6.53 -1.71 4.00
C SER A 141 7.11 -3.05 4.48
N GLN A 142 6.50 -3.65 5.52
CA GLN A 142 7.10 -4.79 6.21
C GLN A 142 6.31 -6.09 6.02
N ARG A 143 4.96 -6.04 5.94
CA ARG A 143 4.14 -7.25 5.89
C ARG A 143 3.81 -7.72 4.49
N ILE A 144 3.79 -6.83 3.51
CA ILE A 144 3.61 -7.19 2.11
C ILE A 144 4.99 -7.41 1.49
N SER A 145 5.40 -8.66 1.35
CA SER A 145 6.62 -9.02 0.62
C SER A 145 6.30 -9.98 -0.52
N LEU A 146 6.88 -9.73 -1.69
CA LEU A 146 6.84 -10.70 -2.79
C LEU A 146 7.97 -11.71 -2.60
N VAL A 147 7.57 -12.95 -2.38
CA VAL A 147 8.49 -14.07 -2.41
C VAL A 147 8.66 -14.50 -3.86
N ARG A 148 9.87 -14.38 -4.37
CA ARG A 148 10.26 -14.96 -5.67
C ARG A 148 10.76 -16.39 -5.47
N ARG A 149 10.51 -17.26 -6.46
CA ARG A 149 11.05 -18.61 -6.45
C ARG A 149 12.58 -18.54 -6.37
N GLY A 150 13.18 -19.14 -5.33
CA GLY A 150 14.62 -19.07 -5.07
C GLY A 150 15.05 -17.94 -4.12
N ASP A 151 14.12 -17.22 -3.53
CA ASP A 151 14.44 -16.20 -2.52
C ASP A 151 14.75 -16.87 -1.18
N GLN A 152 16.03 -17.03 -0.87
CA GLN A 152 16.51 -17.60 0.38
C GLN A 152 16.09 -16.77 1.61
N SER A 153 15.82 -15.48 1.42
CA SER A 153 15.40 -14.58 2.50
C SER A 153 14.08 -14.98 3.16
N LEU A 154 13.22 -15.74 2.46
CA LEU A 154 12.00 -16.26 3.06
C LEU A 154 12.29 -17.41 4.03
N ALA A 155 13.20 -18.32 3.68
CA ALA A 155 13.60 -19.41 4.54
C ALA A 155 14.19 -18.85 5.85
N ASP A 156 15.04 -17.81 5.74
CA ASP A 156 15.65 -17.13 6.88
C ASP A 156 14.62 -16.39 7.75
N ARG A 157 13.59 -15.79 7.15
CA ARG A 157 12.50 -15.11 7.88
C ARG A 157 11.53 -16.08 8.56
N LEU A 158 11.41 -17.31 8.05
CA LEU A 158 10.59 -18.36 8.65
C LEU A 158 11.34 -19.10 9.76
N GLN A 159 12.68 -19.02 9.79
CA GLN A 159 13.50 -19.54 10.86
C GLN A 159 13.66 -18.46 11.94
N THR A 160 12.79 -18.49 12.95
CA THR A 160 12.84 -17.52 14.05
C THR A 160 13.81 -17.90 15.14
N GLY A 161 14.49 -19.05 15.02
CA GLY A 161 15.33 -19.63 16.08
C GLY A 161 14.54 -20.29 17.21
N ASP A 162 13.21 -20.16 17.20
CA ASP A 162 12.29 -20.83 18.11
C ASP A 162 11.78 -22.12 17.44
N GLN A 163 12.32 -23.26 17.83
CA GLN A 163 12.02 -24.56 17.24
C GLN A 163 10.52 -24.93 17.30
N GLU A 164 9.82 -24.53 18.34
CA GLU A 164 8.38 -24.79 18.49
C GLU A 164 7.55 -23.95 17.55
N ARG A 165 7.88 -22.69 17.41
CA ARG A 165 7.21 -21.76 16.48
C ARG A 165 7.48 -22.15 15.02
N ASP A 166 8.71 -22.53 14.71
CA ASP A 166 9.10 -22.95 13.36
C ASP A 166 8.40 -24.26 12.96
N LYS A 167 8.19 -25.22 13.89
CA LYS A 167 7.37 -26.41 13.69
C LYS A 167 5.91 -26.07 13.41
N ARG A 168 5.31 -25.17 14.19
CA ARG A 168 3.91 -24.74 13.99
C ARG A 168 3.71 -24.04 12.65
N VAL A 169 4.60 -23.15 12.26
CA VAL A 169 4.57 -22.46 10.95
C VAL A 169 4.69 -23.47 9.82
N LYS A 170 5.62 -24.42 9.90
CA LYS A 170 5.79 -25.49 8.91
C LYS A 170 4.53 -26.35 8.78
N THR A 171 3.92 -26.73 9.89
CA THR A 171 2.67 -27.54 9.90
C THR A 171 1.51 -26.79 9.29
N LEU A 172 1.36 -25.49 9.59
CA LEU A 172 0.32 -24.63 8.98
C LEU A 172 0.52 -24.45 7.49
N LEU A 173 1.76 -24.24 7.04
CA LEU A 173 2.09 -24.12 5.62
C LEU A 173 1.81 -25.42 4.85
N LEU A 174 2.15 -26.57 5.42
CA LEU A 174 1.85 -27.88 4.80
C LEU A 174 0.35 -28.13 4.71
N LYS A 175 -0.45 -27.76 5.73
CA LYS A 175 -1.91 -27.82 5.68
C LYS A 175 -2.47 -26.90 4.57
N LEU A 176 -2.06 -25.64 4.53
CA LEU A 176 -2.47 -24.70 3.51
C LEU A 176 -2.13 -25.18 2.09
N LEU A 177 -0.97 -25.78 1.90
CA LEU A 177 -0.56 -26.32 0.61
C LEU A 177 -1.36 -27.56 0.21
N ALA A 178 -1.72 -28.42 1.17
CA ALA A 178 -2.58 -29.58 0.94
C ALA A 178 -4.01 -29.15 0.56
N ASP A 179 -4.57 -28.15 1.26
CA ASP A 179 -5.92 -27.61 1.00
C ASP A 179 -6.01 -26.92 -0.38
N VAL A 180 -4.89 -26.42 -0.91
CA VAL A 180 -4.82 -25.80 -2.26
C VAL A 180 -4.55 -26.85 -3.37
N GLY A 181 -4.47 -28.13 -3.02
CA GLY A 181 -4.29 -29.23 -3.98
C GLY A 181 -2.88 -29.31 -4.59
N THR A 182 -1.89 -28.79 -3.91
CA THR A 182 -0.48 -28.97 -4.26
C THR A 182 0.07 -30.15 -3.49
N ASN A 183 0.12 -31.33 -4.14
CA ASN A 183 0.90 -32.45 -3.62
C ASN A 183 2.40 -32.09 -3.70
N ILE A 184 2.97 -31.63 -2.60
CA ILE A 184 4.43 -31.57 -2.42
C ILE A 184 4.85 -32.87 -1.76
N VAL A 185 5.44 -33.76 -2.56
CA VAL A 185 6.19 -34.92 -2.10
C VAL A 185 7.56 -34.50 -1.66
#